data_fadcb6de4a67ba480708ae7f034b9ee8
#
_entry.id   fadcb6de4a67ba480708ae7f034b9ee8
#
_cell.length_a   1.000
_cell.length_b   1.000
_cell.length_c   1.000
_cell.angle_alpha   90.00
_cell.angle_beta   90.00
_cell.angle_gamma   90.00
#
_symmetry.space_group_name_H-M   'P 1'
#
loop_
_entity.id
_entity.type
_entity.pdbx_description
1 polymer ?
#
loop_
_entity_poly.entity_id
_entity_poly.type
_entity_poly.pdbx_seq_one_letter_code
_entity_poly.pdbx_strand_id
1 'polypeptide(L)'
;MATALCGDDQWILKDNCLPSAQAFKDWTDTRRLRDRDLLQGLLTTLIHEVYTHGEVEFIHPLYSQWFVRDMGVPPEKSRATVAWVTVHTGGTESNHFAHAVAAVNEFTTAMQIEVDPATARDIFAQYLQRKASVMSDCAQLLG
;
A
#
# COMPACT_ATOMS: atom_id res chain seq x y z
N MET A 1 14.77 1.50 0.75
CA MET A 1 14.59 2.68 -0.14
C MET A 1 15.15 3.95 0.49
N ALA A 2 14.67 4.42 1.64
CA ALA A 2 15.15 5.65 2.27
C ALA A 2 16.68 5.71 2.46
N THR A 3 17.29 4.66 3.00
CA THR A 3 18.76 4.57 3.16
C THR A 3 19.51 4.69 1.84
N ALA A 4 18.98 4.09 0.75
CA ALA A 4 19.62 4.12 -0.56
C ALA A 4 19.56 5.50 -1.23
N LEU A 5 18.49 6.26 -0.99
CA LEU A 5 18.26 7.57 -1.58
C LEU A 5 18.78 8.72 -0.70
N CYS A 6 18.54 8.63 0.61
CA CYS A 6 18.78 9.73 1.55
C CYS A 6 19.97 9.49 2.50
N GLY A 7 20.56 8.28 2.46
CA GLY A 7 21.63 7.88 3.39
C GLY A 7 21.17 7.70 4.84
N ASP A 8 19.87 7.73 5.10
CA ASP A 8 19.27 7.71 6.43
C ASP A 8 18.01 6.81 6.42
N ASP A 9 18.04 5.72 7.18
CA ASP A 9 16.92 4.79 7.31
C ASP A 9 15.80 5.35 8.21
N GLN A 10 16.09 6.36 9.01
CA GLN A 10 15.13 7.06 9.86
C GLN A 10 14.52 8.30 9.19
N TRP A 11 14.82 8.53 7.91
CA TRP A 11 14.40 9.75 7.21
C TRP A 11 12.87 9.99 7.29
N ILE A 12 12.06 8.95 7.12
CA ILE A 12 10.59 9.05 7.20
C ILE A 12 10.12 9.37 8.64
N LEU A 13 10.85 8.91 9.64
CA LEU A 13 10.49 9.14 11.06
C LEU A 13 10.82 10.55 11.55
N LYS A 14 11.46 11.38 10.72
CA LYS A 14 11.86 12.75 11.03
C LYS A 14 10.92 13.80 10.43
N ASP A 15 9.63 13.58 10.56
CA ASP A 15 8.57 14.49 10.06
C ASP A 15 8.60 14.75 8.54
N ASN A 16 9.22 13.83 7.78
CA ASN A 16 9.31 13.91 6.33
C ASN A 16 8.14 13.16 5.64
N CYS A 17 7.06 12.92 6.36
CA CYS A 17 5.88 12.27 5.83
C CYS A 17 4.85 13.33 5.43
N LEU A 18 4.26 13.18 4.23
CA LEU A 18 3.16 14.04 3.82
C LEU A 18 1.98 13.88 4.78
N PRO A 19 1.28 14.97 5.15
CA PRO A 19 0.11 14.89 6.01
C PRO A 19 -0.97 13.93 5.50
N SER A 20 -1.21 13.89 4.19
CA SER A 20 -2.14 12.92 3.57
C SER A 20 -1.67 11.48 3.70
N ALA A 21 -0.37 11.22 3.57
CA ALA A 21 0.21 9.89 3.75
C ALA A 21 0.10 9.43 5.21
N GLN A 22 0.36 10.34 6.16
CA GLN A 22 0.17 10.06 7.58
C GLN A 22 -1.32 9.79 7.90
N ALA A 23 -2.23 10.62 7.39
CA ALA A 23 -3.67 10.42 7.57
C ALA A 23 -4.18 9.11 6.96
N PHE A 24 -3.64 8.71 5.79
CA PHE A 24 -3.94 7.43 5.16
C PHE A 24 -3.42 6.25 6.01
N LYS A 25 -2.19 6.34 6.50
CA LYS A 25 -1.60 5.35 7.40
C LYS A 25 -2.43 5.20 8.68
N ASP A 26 -2.78 6.30 9.33
CA ASP A 26 -3.55 6.28 10.58
C ASP A 26 -4.93 5.68 10.38
N TRP A 27 -5.58 5.96 9.25
CA TRP A 27 -6.87 5.37 8.91
C TRP A 27 -6.77 3.85 8.69
N THR A 28 -5.76 3.39 7.95
CA THR A 28 -5.54 1.95 7.72
C THR A 28 -5.18 1.22 9.00
N ASP A 29 -4.26 1.77 9.80
CA ASP A 29 -3.83 1.17 11.06
C ASP A 29 -4.98 1.10 12.08
N THR A 30 -5.82 2.13 12.12
CA THR A 30 -7.00 2.13 13.00
C THR A 30 -7.93 0.99 12.64
N ARG A 31 -8.28 0.84 11.37
CA ARG A 31 -9.21 -0.21 10.92
C ARG A 31 -8.63 -1.61 11.02
N ARG A 32 -7.36 -1.79 10.69
CA ARG A 32 -6.73 -3.12 10.65
C ARG A 32 -6.27 -3.61 12.02
N LEU A 33 -5.89 -2.72 12.92
CA LEU A 33 -5.16 -3.07 14.14
C LEU A 33 -5.85 -2.63 15.43
N ARG A 34 -6.73 -1.63 15.40
CA ARG A 34 -7.27 -1.01 16.62
C ARG A 34 -8.80 -1.08 16.70
N ASP A 35 -9.48 -1.18 15.59
CA ASP A 35 -10.93 -1.32 15.55
C ASP A 35 -11.33 -2.69 16.12
N ARG A 36 -12.46 -2.71 16.83
CA ARG A 36 -13.03 -3.97 17.37
C ARG A 36 -13.85 -4.72 16.30
N ASP A 37 -14.17 -4.09 15.21
CA ASP A 37 -14.85 -4.70 14.07
C ASP A 37 -13.84 -5.46 13.19
N LEU A 38 -13.65 -6.73 13.52
CA LEU A 38 -12.69 -7.58 12.82
C LEU A 38 -13.04 -7.77 11.35
N LEU A 39 -14.33 -7.81 10.99
CA LEU A 39 -14.73 -7.91 9.58
C LEU A 39 -14.30 -6.68 8.79
N GLN A 40 -14.50 -5.47 9.32
CA GLN A 40 -14.00 -4.26 8.65
C GLN A 40 -12.48 -4.25 8.53
N GLY A 41 -11.77 -4.73 9.53
CA GLY A 41 -10.31 -4.89 9.50
C GLY A 41 -9.86 -5.83 8.39
N LEU A 42 -10.50 -7.00 8.28
CA LEU A 42 -10.23 -8.00 7.22
C LEU A 42 -10.57 -7.46 5.82
N LEU A 43 -11.72 -6.80 5.66
CA LEU A 43 -12.10 -6.17 4.39
C LEU A 43 -11.14 -5.03 4.00
N THR A 44 -10.70 -4.23 4.96
CA THR A 44 -9.70 -3.18 4.70
C THR A 44 -8.36 -3.78 4.27
N THR A 45 -7.96 -4.91 4.86
CA THR A 45 -6.76 -5.65 4.44
C THR A 45 -6.92 -6.21 3.04
N LEU A 46 -8.03 -6.87 2.74
CA LEU A 46 -8.32 -7.40 1.40
C LEU A 46 -8.26 -6.30 0.32
N ILE A 47 -8.87 -5.15 0.60
CA ILE A 47 -8.86 -4.00 -0.32
C ILE A 47 -7.44 -3.46 -0.52
N HIS A 48 -6.62 -3.44 0.55
CA HIS A 48 -5.21 -3.06 0.46
C HIS A 48 -4.45 -3.99 -0.48
N GLU A 49 -4.59 -5.30 -0.33
CA GLU A 49 -3.91 -6.29 -1.16
C GLU A 49 -4.33 -6.21 -2.65
N VAL A 50 -5.63 -6.01 -2.93
CA VAL A 50 -6.13 -5.80 -4.30
C VAL A 50 -5.50 -4.58 -4.94
N TYR A 51 -5.46 -3.46 -4.20
CA TYR A 51 -4.90 -2.22 -4.70
C TYR A 51 -3.39 -2.34 -4.91
N THR A 52 -2.67 -2.86 -3.91
CA THR A 52 -1.20 -2.98 -3.93
C THR A 52 -0.75 -3.89 -5.07
N HIS A 53 -1.46 -4.99 -5.33
CA HIS A 53 -1.16 -5.87 -6.47
C HIS A 53 -1.13 -5.10 -7.81
N GLY A 54 -2.17 -4.33 -8.10
CA GLY A 54 -2.20 -3.50 -9.31
C GLY A 54 -1.16 -2.38 -9.31
N GLU A 55 -0.96 -1.73 -8.15
CA GLU A 55 -0.02 -0.63 -8.01
C GLU A 55 1.43 -1.07 -8.25
N VAL A 56 1.90 -2.14 -7.62
CA VAL A 56 3.31 -2.56 -7.73
C VAL A 56 3.68 -3.03 -9.13
N GLU A 57 2.79 -3.75 -9.81
CA GLU A 57 3.01 -4.16 -11.21
C GLU A 57 3.10 -2.95 -12.14
N PHE A 58 2.29 -1.92 -11.90
CA PHE A 58 2.30 -0.70 -12.70
C PHE A 58 3.52 0.18 -12.43
N ILE A 59 3.87 0.40 -11.14
CA ILE A 59 4.92 1.35 -10.78
C ILE A 59 6.34 0.79 -10.89
N HIS A 60 6.53 -0.53 -10.81
CA HIS A 60 7.86 -1.13 -10.82
C HIS A 60 8.72 -0.74 -12.03
N PRO A 61 8.24 -0.88 -13.28
CA PRO A 61 9.03 -0.45 -14.45
C PRO A 61 9.26 1.06 -14.48
N LEU A 62 8.28 1.86 -14.02
CA LEU A 62 8.39 3.33 -14.00
C LEU A 62 9.44 3.78 -12.98
N TYR A 63 9.46 3.22 -11.78
CA TYR A 63 10.46 3.52 -10.76
C TYR A 63 11.86 3.12 -11.21
N SER A 64 12.01 1.93 -11.79
CA SER A 64 13.31 1.48 -12.28
C SER A 64 13.87 2.42 -13.35
N GLN A 65 13.01 2.87 -14.26
CA GLN A 65 13.39 3.83 -15.31
C GLN A 65 13.74 5.20 -14.73
N TRP A 66 12.87 5.73 -13.85
CA TRP A 66 13.04 7.04 -13.25
C TRP A 66 14.32 7.14 -12.41
N PHE A 67 14.59 6.16 -11.55
CA PHE A 67 15.80 6.17 -10.73
C PHE A 67 17.08 6.14 -11.55
N VAL A 68 17.15 5.30 -12.57
CA VAL A 68 18.38 5.16 -13.38
C VAL A 68 18.53 6.30 -14.38
N ARG A 69 17.47 6.60 -15.13
CA ARG A 69 17.54 7.56 -16.25
C ARG A 69 17.49 9.01 -15.76
N ASP A 70 16.54 9.31 -14.87
CA ASP A 70 16.19 10.70 -14.56
C ASP A 70 16.90 11.19 -13.28
N MET A 71 17.06 10.32 -12.28
CA MET A 71 17.78 10.65 -11.04
C MET A 71 19.27 10.28 -11.08
N GLY A 72 19.75 9.58 -12.11
CA GLY A 72 21.14 9.17 -12.23
C GLY A 72 21.62 8.23 -11.12
N VAL A 73 20.70 7.48 -10.50
CA VAL A 73 21.07 6.47 -9.49
C VAL A 73 21.88 5.38 -10.18
N PRO A 74 23.10 5.08 -9.71
CA PRO A 74 23.91 4.03 -10.32
C PRO A 74 23.17 2.69 -10.36
N PRO A 75 23.27 1.91 -11.45
CA PRO A 75 22.53 0.66 -11.63
C PRO A 75 22.69 -0.33 -10.48
N GLU A 76 23.88 -0.38 -9.86
CA GLU A 76 24.16 -1.24 -8.71
C GLU A 76 23.37 -0.82 -7.44
N LYS A 77 23.05 0.47 -7.31
CA LYS A 77 22.22 1.02 -6.22
C LYS A 77 20.73 0.96 -6.55
N SER A 78 20.38 1.02 -7.82
CA SER A 78 18.98 0.97 -8.29
C SER A 78 18.26 -0.27 -7.77
N ARG A 79 18.90 -1.45 -7.81
CA ARG A 79 18.32 -2.70 -7.28
C ARG A 79 17.93 -2.59 -5.80
N ALA A 80 18.78 -2.04 -4.96
CA ALA A 80 18.48 -1.84 -3.55
C ALA A 80 17.36 -0.81 -3.33
N THR A 81 17.34 0.25 -4.17
CA THR A 81 16.34 1.31 -4.10
C THR A 81 14.93 0.80 -4.38
N VAL A 82 14.77 -0.06 -5.39
CA VAL A 82 13.46 -0.63 -5.77
C VAL A 82 13.19 -2.00 -5.14
N ALA A 83 14.05 -2.48 -4.25
CA ALA A 83 13.95 -3.84 -3.71
C ALA A 83 12.58 -4.15 -3.10
N TRP A 84 11.99 -3.19 -2.38
CA TRP A 84 10.67 -3.37 -1.79
C TRP A 84 9.60 -3.59 -2.89
N VAL A 85 9.59 -2.77 -3.92
CA VAL A 85 8.65 -2.93 -5.04
C VAL A 85 8.89 -4.25 -5.76
N THR A 86 10.16 -4.59 -6.01
CA THR A 86 10.55 -5.82 -6.72
C THR A 86 10.07 -7.09 -6.00
N VAL A 87 10.19 -7.15 -4.67
CA VAL A 87 9.75 -8.36 -3.94
C VAL A 87 8.23 -8.50 -3.88
N HIS A 88 7.49 -7.43 -4.17
CA HIS A 88 6.02 -7.44 -4.21
C HIS A 88 5.46 -7.64 -5.63
N THR A 89 6.31 -7.73 -6.66
CA THR A 89 5.86 -8.09 -8.02
C THR A 89 5.73 -9.62 -8.20
N GLY A 90 5.15 -10.03 -9.30
CA GLY A 90 4.97 -11.45 -9.62
C GLY A 90 3.96 -12.13 -8.71
N GLY A 91 4.34 -13.27 -8.13
CA GLY A 91 3.42 -14.09 -7.32
C GLY A 91 3.17 -13.62 -5.89
N THR A 92 3.98 -12.70 -5.36
CA THR A 92 3.91 -12.30 -3.94
C THR A 92 2.58 -11.64 -3.61
N GLU A 93 2.17 -10.61 -4.35
CA GLU A 93 0.90 -9.91 -4.11
C GLU A 93 -0.32 -10.79 -4.42
N SER A 94 -0.22 -11.68 -5.42
CA SER A 94 -1.28 -12.66 -5.69
C SER A 94 -1.49 -13.60 -4.51
N ASN A 95 -0.42 -14.00 -3.81
CA ASN A 95 -0.50 -14.82 -2.61
C ASN A 95 -1.08 -14.04 -1.43
N HIS A 96 -0.68 -12.78 -1.23
CA HIS A 96 -1.25 -11.91 -0.21
C HIS A 96 -2.76 -11.73 -0.41
N PHE A 97 -3.18 -11.45 -1.64
CA PHE A 97 -4.60 -11.37 -1.99
C PHE A 97 -5.35 -12.68 -1.67
N ALA A 98 -4.80 -13.83 -2.07
CA ALA A 98 -5.43 -15.13 -1.81
C ALA A 98 -5.58 -15.40 -0.30
N HIS A 99 -4.57 -15.05 0.50
CA HIS A 99 -4.64 -15.18 1.97
C HIS A 99 -5.68 -14.23 2.58
N ALA A 100 -5.76 -12.99 2.09
CA ALA A 100 -6.77 -12.04 2.55
C ALA A 100 -8.20 -12.51 2.23
N VAL A 101 -8.43 -13.05 1.04
CA VAL A 101 -9.73 -13.67 0.66
C VAL A 101 -10.04 -14.86 1.57
N ALA A 102 -9.07 -15.75 1.80
CA ALA A 102 -9.26 -16.90 2.68
C ALA A 102 -9.64 -16.46 4.09
N ALA A 103 -8.94 -15.46 4.65
CA ALA A 103 -9.22 -14.95 5.99
C ALA A 103 -10.65 -14.37 6.12
N VAL A 104 -11.12 -13.61 5.12
CA VAL A 104 -12.50 -13.12 5.10
C VAL A 104 -13.49 -14.28 5.05
N ASN A 105 -13.29 -15.28 4.18
CA ASN A 105 -14.18 -16.42 4.02
C ASN A 105 -14.22 -17.29 5.29
N GLU A 106 -13.08 -17.57 5.90
CA GLU A 106 -12.98 -18.34 7.16
C GLU A 106 -13.71 -17.62 8.29
N PHE A 107 -13.49 -16.32 8.45
CA PHE A 107 -14.15 -15.53 9.49
C PHE A 107 -15.66 -15.49 9.28
N THR A 108 -16.14 -15.17 8.09
CA THR A 108 -17.59 -15.08 7.80
C THR A 108 -18.29 -16.43 7.96
N THR A 109 -17.63 -17.51 7.56
CA THR A 109 -18.12 -18.88 7.76
C THR A 109 -18.21 -19.23 9.25
N ALA A 110 -17.15 -18.97 10.02
CA ALA A 110 -17.12 -19.27 11.45
C ALA A 110 -18.16 -18.47 12.24
N MET A 111 -18.37 -17.22 11.86
CA MET A 111 -19.32 -16.32 12.53
C MET A 111 -20.75 -16.45 11.98
N GLN A 112 -20.96 -17.22 10.91
CA GLN A 112 -22.25 -17.36 10.22
C GLN A 112 -22.85 -16.01 9.79
N ILE A 113 -22.00 -15.13 9.25
CA ILE A 113 -22.37 -13.82 8.74
C ILE A 113 -22.04 -13.70 7.26
N GLU A 114 -22.71 -12.77 6.59
CA GLU A 114 -22.42 -12.42 5.19
C GLU A 114 -21.74 -11.06 5.11
N VAL A 115 -20.89 -10.89 4.09
CA VAL A 115 -20.33 -9.58 3.76
C VAL A 115 -21.41 -8.75 3.07
N ASP A 116 -21.78 -7.62 3.67
CA ASP A 116 -22.60 -6.64 2.98
C ASP A 116 -21.80 -5.96 1.85
N PRO A 117 -22.24 -6.11 0.59
CA PRO A 117 -21.53 -5.50 -0.54
C PRO A 117 -21.48 -3.97 -0.49
N ALA A 118 -22.40 -3.31 0.19
CA ALA A 118 -22.38 -1.86 0.36
C ALA A 118 -21.22 -1.45 1.29
N THR A 119 -21.09 -2.15 2.41
CA THR A 119 -19.95 -1.93 3.34
C THR A 119 -18.61 -2.13 2.66
N ALA A 120 -18.45 -3.20 1.87
CA ALA A 120 -17.20 -3.44 1.14
C ALA A 120 -16.91 -2.32 0.12
N ARG A 121 -17.91 -1.86 -0.63
CA ARG A 121 -17.78 -0.74 -1.57
C ARG A 121 -17.41 0.57 -0.87
N ASP A 122 -18.01 0.84 0.28
CA ASP A 122 -17.74 2.07 1.05
C ASP A 122 -16.30 2.09 1.57
N ILE A 123 -15.79 0.97 2.07
CA ILE A 123 -14.40 0.84 2.49
C ILE A 123 -13.47 1.06 1.29
N PHE A 124 -13.77 0.45 0.15
CA PHE A 124 -12.98 0.61 -1.07
C PHE A 124 -12.97 2.06 -1.57
N ALA A 125 -14.12 2.72 -1.60
CA ALA A 125 -14.23 4.11 -1.99
C ALA A 125 -13.40 5.04 -1.07
N GLN A 126 -13.49 4.83 0.25
CA GLN A 126 -12.70 5.58 1.22
C GLN A 126 -11.19 5.34 1.06
N TYR A 127 -10.78 4.10 0.78
CA TYR A 127 -9.40 3.73 0.51
C TYR A 127 -8.87 4.49 -0.72
N LEU A 128 -9.58 4.41 -1.85
CA LEU A 128 -9.20 5.08 -3.09
C LEU A 128 -9.12 6.59 -2.94
N GLN A 129 -10.11 7.20 -2.27
CA GLN A 129 -10.10 8.65 -2.04
C GLN A 129 -8.88 9.11 -1.26
N ARG A 130 -8.51 8.39 -0.19
CA ARG A 130 -7.32 8.71 0.62
C ARG A 130 -6.03 8.50 -0.16
N LYS A 131 -5.95 7.41 -0.91
CA LYS A 131 -4.79 7.13 -1.75
C LYS A 131 -4.62 8.20 -2.84
N ALA A 132 -5.73 8.63 -3.47
CA ALA A 132 -5.73 9.72 -4.44
C ALA A 132 -5.23 11.04 -3.84
N SER A 133 -5.60 11.36 -2.59
CA SER A 133 -5.06 12.54 -1.90
C SER A 133 -3.55 12.46 -1.72
N VAL A 134 -3.02 11.30 -1.33
CA VAL A 134 -1.55 11.09 -1.24
C VAL A 134 -0.88 11.31 -2.58
N MET A 135 -1.43 10.72 -3.65
CA MET A 135 -0.88 10.87 -5.00
C MET A 135 -0.93 12.31 -5.50
N SER A 136 -2.01 13.02 -5.19
CA SER A 136 -2.16 14.46 -5.52
C SER A 136 -1.10 15.32 -4.83
N ASP A 137 -0.90 15.10 -3.53
CA ASP A 137 0.12 15.84 -2.77
C ASP A 137 1.54 15.51 -3.27
N CYS A 138 1.81 14.24 -3.60
CA CYS A 138 3.07 13.85 -4.24
C CYS A 138 3.28 14.57 -5.58
N ALA A 139 2.24 14.64 -6.42
CA ALA A 139 2.32 15.31 -7.71
C ALA A 139 2.62 16.82 -7.56
N GLN A 140 2.02 17.48 -6.55
CA GLN A 140 2.28 18.89 -6.27
C GLN A 140 3.72 19.16 -5.83
N LEU A 141 4.39 18.20 -5.17
CA LEU A 141 5.80 18.35 -4.80
C LEU A 141 6.75 18.18 -5.98
N LEU A 142 6.31 17.50 -7.02
CA LEU A 142 7.14 17.27 -8.22
C LEU A 142 7.01 18.37 -9.27
N GLY A 143 6.10 19.36 -9.05
CA GLY A 143 5.92 20.54 -9.92
C GLY A 143 5.04 20.27 -11.07
#